data_5c2be7d4254c1ce0f6b81b56565312da
#
_entry.id   5c2be7d4254c1ce0f6b81b56565312da
#
_cell.length_a   1.000
_cell.length_b   1.000
_cell.length_c   1.000
_cell.angle_alpha   90.00
_cell.angle_beta   90.00
_cell.angle_gamma   90.00
#
_symmetry.space_group_name_H-M   'P 1'
#
loop_
_entity.id
_entity.type
_entity.pdbx_description
1 polymer ?
#
loop_
_entity_poly.entity_id
_entity_poly.type
_entity_poly.pdbx_seq_one_letter_code
_entity_poly.pdbx_strand_id
1 'polypeptide(L)'
;MMATMMMCLSLIAVDGDTVRCDGQLMRLLGGGVPFVSGIDTPEIGSHAKCIKERKLALIAKGRLRELLEERGMRIEIKGYDNTPKHRPLINIYRTNGEEIGAKLLEEGFAREWRPHRKNDWCA
;
A
#
# COMPACT_ATOMS: atom_id res chain seq x y z
N MET A 1 21.25 -1.37 -10.91
CA MET A 1 21.20 -1.29 -9.43
C MET A 1 20.27 -2.35 -8.91
N MET A 2 20.71 -3.14 -7.96
CA MET A 2 19.86 -4.17 -7.37
C MET A 2 18.94 -3.57 -6.32
N ALA A 3 17.67 -3.91 -6.38
CA ALA A 3 16.72 -3.49 -5.35
C ALA A 3 17.01 -4.24 -4.05
N THR A 4 16.77 -3.58 -2.91
CA THR A 4 16.88 -4.21 -1.61
C THR A 4 15.64 -5.09 -1.38
N MET A 5 15.87 -6.38 -1.13
CA MET A 5 14.82 -7.36 -0.86
C MET A 5 14.90 -7.81 0.59
N MET A 6 13.75 -8.00 1.21
CA MET A 6 13.67 -8.48 2.59
C MET A 6 12.37 -9.26 2.82
N MET A 7 12.29 -9.93 3.96
CA MET A 7 11.09 -10.57 4.45
C MET A 7 10.76 -10.04 5.84
N CYS A 8 9.49 -9.98 6.16
CA CYS A 8 9.03 -9.54 7.49
C CYS A 8 8.61 -10.76 8.30
N LEU A 9 8.97 -10.80 9.57
CA LEU A 9 8.43 -11.80 10.50
C LEU A 9 6.98 -11.49 10.83
N SER A 10 6.65 -10.20 10.92
CA SER A 10 5.29 -9.73 11.16
C SER A 10 4.96 -8.67 10.10
N LEU A 11 3.89 -8.89 9.35
CA LEU A 11 3.45 -8.00 8.30
C LEU A 11 1.97 -7.73 8.47
N ILE A 12 1.63 -6.51 8.87
CA ILE A 12 0.28 -6.14 9.30
C ILE A 12 -0.23 -4.98 8.46
N ALA A 13 -1.49 -5.06 7.99
CA ALA A 13 -2.14 -3.96 7.30
C ALA A 13 -2.49 -2.85 8.31
N VAL A 14 -2.07 -1.63 8.00
CA VAL A 14 -2.41 -0.42 8.79
C VAL A 14 -3.64 0.24 8.17
N ASP A 15 -3.63 0.40 6.86
CA ASP A 15 -4.76 0.80 6.04
C ASP A 15 -4.60 0.13 4.68
N GLY A 16 -5.32 0.59 3.64
CA GLY A 16 -5.29 -0.07 2.34
C GLY A 16 -3.98 0.03 1.58
N ASP A 17 -3.13 1.00 1.89
CA ASP A 17 -1.86 1.23 1.17
C ASP A 17 -0.64 1.33 2.09
N THR A 18 -0.78 0.99 3.35
CA THR A 18 0.31 1.06 4.34
C THR A 18 0.34 -0.19 5.19
N VAL A 19 1.53 -0.72 5.38
CA VAL A 19 1.76 -1.90 6.22
C VAL A 19 2.76 -1.58 7.32
N ARG A 20 2.79 -2.44 8.33
CA ARG A 20 3.82 -2.41 9.37
C ARG A 20 4.60 -3.72 9.25
N CYS A 21 5.87 -3.59 8.89
CA CYS A 21 6.81 -4.72 8.77
C CYS A 21 7.70 -4.72 10.00
N ASP A 22 7.53 -5.70 10.88
CA ASP A 22 8.30 -5.81 12.12
C ASP A 22 8.31 -4.48 12.91
N GLY A 23 7.17 -3.81 12.92
CA GLY A 23 7.00 -2.53 13.63
C GLY A 23 7.27 -1.28 12.79
N GLN A 24 7.87 -1.40 11.62
CA GLN A 24 8.19 -0.26 10.76
C GLN A 24 7.09 0.01 9.74
N LEU A 25 6.61 1.25 9.68
CA LEU A 25 5.63 1.66 8.67
C LEU A 25 6.28 1.69 7.29
N MET A 26 5.59 1.11 6.30
CA MET A 26 6.02 1.09 4.90
C MET A 26 4.82 1.39 4.02
N ARG A 27 5.03 2.16 2.94
CA ARG A 27 3.97 2.53 2.01
C ARG A 27 4.08 1.73 0.72
N LEU A 28 2.93 1.20 0.26
CA LEU A 28 2.87 0.40 -0.97
C LEU A 28 2.96 1.30 -2.20
N LEU A 29 3.83 0.91 -3.15
CA LEU A 29 3.94 1.56 -4.46
C LEU A 29 3.00 0.94 -5.50
N GLY A 30 2.64 -0.32 -5.32
CA GLY A 30 1.79 -1.02 -6.30
C GLY A 30 2.43 -1.16 -7.66
N GLY A 31 3.75 -1.33 -7.71
CA GLY A 31 4.50 -1.41 -8.96
C GLY A 31 4.88 -0.05 -9.54
N GLY A 32 4.55 1.05 -8.84
CA GLY A 32 4.87 2.39 -9.31
C GLY A 32 6.33 2.78 -9.12
N VAL A 33 6.61 4.05 -9.41
CA VAL A 33 7.94 4.64 -9.32
C VAL A 33 7.92 5.73 -8.25
N PRO A 34 8.87 5.74 -7.28
CA PRO A 34 8.90 6.76 -6.23
C PRO A 34 8.75 8.18 -6.79
N PHE A 35 7.84 8.96 -6.22
CA PHE A 35 7.53 10.35 -6.57
C PHE A 35 6.91 10.56 -7.97
N VAL A 36 6.72 9.49 -8.73
CA VAL A 36 6.14 9.58 -10.10
C VAL A 36 4.77 8.92 -10.14
N SER A 37 4.66 7.73 -9.60
CA SER A 37 3.40 6.98 -9.60
C SER A 37 3.35 6.03 -8.41
N GLY A 38 2.15 5.60 -8.07
CA GLY A 38 1.94 4.68 -6.97
C GLY A 38 0.48 4.31 -6.88
N ILE A 39 0.05 3.89 -5.71
CA ILE A 39 -1.37 3.63 -5.44
C ILE A 39 -1.87 4.53 -4.33
N ASP A 40 -3.17 4.74 -4.36
CA ASP A 40 -3.91 5.49 -3.35
C ASP A 40 -5.13 4.69 -2.96
N THR A 41 -5.40 4.62 -1.67
CA THR A 41 -6.59 3.97 -1.11
C THR A 41 -7.38 4.95 -0.27
N PRO A 42 -8.68 4.69 -0.02
CA PRO A 42 -9.49 5.56 0.82
C PRO A 42 -8.89 5.73 2.21
N GLU A 43 -9.06 6.91 2.79
CA GLU A 43 -8.54 7.25 4.11
C GLU A 43 -9.41 6.68 5.23
N ILE A 44 -8.75 6.22 6.29
CA ILE A 44 -9.40 5.62 7.45
C ILE A 44 -9.81 6.70 8.46
N GLY A 45 -10.96 6.47 9.09
CA GLY A 45 -11.39 7.23 10.27
C GLY A 45 -11.60 8.71 10.00
N SER A 46 -11.02 9.56 10.84
CA SER A 46 -11.22 11.01 10.77
C SER A 46 -10.57 11.68 9.56
N HIS A 47 -9.67 10.98 8.88
CA HIS A 47 -9.05 11.50 7.66
C HIS A 47 -9.95 11.31 6.43
N ALA A 48 -10.98 10.46 6.52
CA ALA A 48 -11.94 10.27 5.44
C ALA A 48 -12.83 11.52 5.31
N LYS A 49 -13.12 11.92 4.07
CA LYS A 49 -13.91 13.12 3.78
C LYS A 49 -15.41 12.87 3.83
N CYS A 50 -15.84 11.61 3.83
CA CYS A 50 -17.25 11.23 3.88
C CYS A 50 -17.39 9.80 4.39
N ILE A 51 -18.63 9.41 4.69
CA ILE A 51 -18.94 8.06 5.20
C ILE A 51 -18.59 7.00 4.16
N LYS A 52 -18.85 7.28 2.88
CA LYS A 52 -18.53 6.35 1.78
C LYS A 52 -17.03 6.05 1.76
N GLU A 53 -16.19 7.08 1.84
CA GLU A 53 -14.74 6.89 1.87
C GLU A 53 -14.32 6.05 3.08
N ARG A 54 -14.89 6.33 4.25
CA ARG A 54 -14.60 5.58 5.48
C ARG A 54 -14.91 4.09 5.33
N LYS A 55 -16.03 3.77 4.71
CA LYS A 55 -16.43 2.38 4.47
C LYS A 55 -15.51 1.70 3.47
N LEU A 56 -15.19 2.38 2.36
CA LEU A 56 -14.27 1.87 1.34
C LEU A 56 -12.88 1.62 1.93
N ALA A 57 -12.43 2.48 2.84
CA ALA A 57 -11.15 2.32 3.51
C ALA A 57 -11.07 1.01 4.31
N LEU A 58 -12.13 0.68 5.04
CA LEU A 58 -12.18 -0.56 5.81
C LEU A 58 -12.19 -1.79 4.91
N ILE A 59 -12.88 -1.70 3.77
CA ILE A 59 -12.91 -2.79 2.77
C ILE A 59 -11.52 -2.98 2.17
N ALA A 60 -10.85 -1.90 1.78
CA ALA A 60 -9.50 -1.97 1.21
C ALA A 60 -8.50 -2.56 2.22
N LYS A 61 -8.56 -2.10 3.46
CA LYS A 61 -7.71 -2.64 4.53
C LYS A 61 -7.97 -4.14 4.75
N GLY A 62 -9.23 -4.54 4.76
CA GLY A 62 -9.62 -5.94 4.92
C GLY A 62 -9.07 -6.82 3.80
N ARG A 63 -9.13 -6.33 2.55
CA ARG A 63 -8.58 -7.06 1.41
C ARG A 63 -7.07 -7.18 1.52
N LEU A 64 -6.38 -6.09 1.88
CA LEU A 64 -4.94 -6.15 2.10
C LEU A 64 -4.59 -7.17 3.18
N ARG A 65 -5.33 -7.17 4.29
CA ARG A 65 -5.12 -8.13 5.37
C ARG A 65 -5.22 -9.57 4.86
N GLU A 66 -6.23 -9.88 4.04
CA GLU A 66 -6.37 -11.21 3.46
C GLU A 66 -5.17 -11.59 2.60
N LEU A 67 -4.72 -10.67 1.76
CA LEU A 67 -3.57 -10.93 0.88
C LEU A 67 -2.28 -11.15 1.67
N LEU A 68 -2.13 -10.49 2.83
CA LEU A 68 -0.94 -10.61 3.66
C LEU A 68 -0.90 -11.88 4.50
N GLU A 69 -1.94 -12.70 4.48
CA GLU A 69 -1.96 -13.97 5.21
C GLU A 69 -1.03 -15.02 4.60
N GLU A 70 -0.68 -14.88 3.33
CA GLU A 70 0.23 -15.79 2.66
C GLU A 70 1.64 -15.67 3.24
N ARG A 71 2.32 -16.80 3.40
CA ARG A 71 3.72 -16.82 3.88
C ARG A 71 4.70 -16.72 2.72
N GLY A 72 5.92 -16.27 3.03
CA GLY A 72 7.00 -16.25 2.06
C GLY A 72 6.97 -15.07 1.11
N MET A 73 6.19 -14.05 1.42
CA MET A 73 6.18 -12.83 0.61
C MET A 73 7.48 -12.05 0.77
N ARG A 74 7.92 -11.44 -0.32
CA ARG A 74 9.15 -10.66 -0.37
C ARG A 74 8.84 -9.19 -0.49
N ILE A 75 9.58 -8.37 0.25
CA ILE A 75 9.45 -6.91 0.25
C ILE A 75 10.62 -6.33 -0.56
N GLU A 76 10.31 -5.50 -1.54
CA GLU A 76 11.30 -4.77 -2.32
C GLU A 76 11.23 -3.29 -1.92
N ILE A 77 12.33 -2.74 -1.41
CA ILE A 77 12.40 -1.32 -1.07
C ILE A 77 12.91 -0.57 -2.28
N LYS A 78 12.10 0.36 -2.79
CA LYS A 78 12.42 1.16 -3.99
C LYS A 78 12.90 2.57 -3.65
N GLY A 79 12.63 3.04 -2.45
CA GLY A 79 12.98 4.38 -2.02
C GLY A 79 12.33 4.72 -0.69
N TYR A 80 12.32 6.00 -0.35
CA TYR A 80 11.76 6.50 0.92
C TYR A 80 10.93 7.74 0.64
N ASP A 81 9.87 7.96 1.43
CA ASP A 81 9.04 9.14 1.24
C ASP A 81 9.70 10.40 1.84
N ASN A 82 9.14 11.57 1.51
CA ASN A 82 9.62 12.89 1.95
C ASN A 82 8.97 13.36 3.24
N THR A 83 8.21 12.50 3.91
CA THR A 83 7.54 12.91 5.15
C THR A 83 8.50 12.79 6.33
N PRO A 84 8.20 13.44 7.46
CA PRO A 84 9.00 13.26 8.68
C PRO A 84 9.15 11.82 9.11
N LYS A 85 8.22 10.94 8.73
CA LYS A 85 8.28 9.51 9.05
C LYS A 85 9.29 8.76 8.20
N HIS A 86 9.65 9.31 7.03
CA HIS A 86 10.65 8.73 6.12
C HIS A 86 10.39 7.25 5.87
N ARG A 87 9.15 6.92 5.47
CA ARG A 87 8.73 5.53 5.29
C ARG A 87 9.35 4.93 4.04
N PRO A 88 9.78 3.65 4.09
CA PRO A 88 10.14 2.93 2.88
C PRO A 88 8.96 2.87 1.91
N LEU A 89 9.24 3.08 0.64
CA LEU A 89 8.30 2.89 -0.47
C LEU A 89 8.57 1.53 -1.06
N ILE A 90 7.59 0.63 -1.00
CA ILE A 90 7.82 -0.79 -1.22
C ILE A 90 6.88 -1.42 -2.22
N ASN A 91 7.34 -2.53 -2.81
CA ASN A 91 6.48 -3.51 -3.46
C ASN A 91 6.50 -4.79 -2.62
N ILE A 92 5.38 -5.51 -2.57
CA ILE A 92 5.28 -6.79 -1.87
C ILE A 92 4.93 -7.84 -2.90
N TYR A 93 5.78 -8.86 -3.04
CA TYR A 93 5.58 -9.93 -4.01
C TYR A 93 5.14 -11.21 -3.33
N ARG A 94 4.05 -11.78 -3.85
CA ARG A 94 3.58 -13.11 -3.47
C ARG A 94 4.54 -14.17 -4.03
N THR A 95 4.41 -15.39 -3.52
CA THR A 95 5.25 -16.50 -3.99
C THR A 95 5.02 -16.81 -5.48
N ASN A 96 3.84 -16.48 -6.02
CA ASN A 96 3.53 -16.65 -7.44
C ASN A 96 4.02 -15.48 -8.32
N GLY A 97 4.67 -14.47 -7.72
CA GLY A 97 5.18 -13.31 -8.44
C GLY A 97 4.22 -12.11 -8.53
N GLU A 98 2.96 -12.27 -8.11
CA GLU A 98 2.04 -11.13 -8.10
C GLU A 98 2.48 -10.09 -7.09
N GLU A 99 2.35 -8.80 -7.45
CA GLU A 99 2.62 -7.69 -6.55
C GLU A 99 1.30 -7.29 -5.87
N ILE A 100 1.32 -7.19 -4.55
CA ILE A 100 0.12 -6.98 -3.72
C ILE A 100 -0.59 -5.67 -4.04
N GLY A 101 0.16 -4.56 -4.13
CA GLY A 101 -0.43 -3.25 -4.41
C GLY A 101 -1.04 -3.18 -5.81
N ALA A 102 -0.37 -3.78 -6.79
CA ALA A 102 -0.90 -3.88 -8.15
C ALA A 102 -2.19 -4.71 -8.19
N LYS A 103 -2.29 -5.74 -7.34
CA LYS A 103 -3.49 -6.54 -7.23
C LYS A 103 -4.65 -5.73 -6.65
N LEU A 104 -4.41 -4.91 -5.64
CA LEU A 104 -5.42 -4.01 -5.07
C LEU A 104 -5.92 -3.02 -6.13
N LEU A 105 -5.01 -2.52 -6.97
CA LEU A 105 -5.35 -1.62 -8.07
C LEU A 105 -6.23 -2.34 -9.10
N GLU A 106 -5.85 -3.54 -9.50
CA GLU A 106 -6.60 -4.37 -10.45
C GLU A 106 -8.00 -4.67 -9.94
N GLU A 107 -8.14 -4.95 -8.64
CA GLU A 107 -9.42 -5.29 -8.03
C GLU A 107 -10.29 -4.07 -7.71
N GLY A 108 -9.78 -2.86 -7.90
CA GLY A 108 -10.52 -1.63 -7.68
C GLY A 108 -10.54 -1.12 -6.23
N PHE A 109 -9.79 -1.75 -5.33
CA PHE A 109 -9.66 -1.27 -3.95
C PHE A 109 -8.69 -0.10 -3.82
N ALA A 110 -7.82 0.07 -4.81
CA ALA A 110 -6.91 1.20 -4.92
C ALA A 110 -7.10 1.87 -6.29
N ARG A 111 -6.66 3.12 -6.38
CA ARG A 111 -6.59 3.87 -7.64
C ARG A 111 -5.16 4.34 -7.83
N GLU A 112 -4.81 4.68 -9.06
CA GLU A 112 -3.47 5.18 -9.35
C GLU A 112 -3.25 6.51 -8.63
N TRP A 113 -2.10 6.61 -7.95
CA TRP A 113 -1.63 7.85 -7.37
C TRP A 113 -0.66 8.53 -8.33
N ARG A 114 -0.84 9.84 -8.53
CA ARG A 114 0.09 10.69 -9.25
C ARG A 114 0.25 12.02 -8.52
N PRO A 115 1.43 12.69 -8.61
CA PRO A 115 1.61 14.00 -8.01
C PRO A 115 0.55 14.98 -8.51
N HIS A 116 0.08 15.83 -7.60
CA HIS A 116 -0.86 16.93 -7.91
C HIS A 116 -2.23 16.47 -8.45
N ARG A 117 -2.54 15.18 -8.37
CA ARG A 117 -3.85 14.63 -8.73
C ARG A 117 -4.45 13.95 -7.51
N LYS A 118 -5.66 14.34 -7.16
CA LYS A 118 -6.38 13.73 -6.02
C LYS A 118 -7.45 12.78 -6.53
N ASN A 119 -7.60 11.65 -5.86
CA ASN A 119 -8.70 10.74 -6.10
C ASN A 119 -9.86 11.13 -5.18
N ASP A 120 -11.06 11.19 -5.74
CA ASP A 120 -12.28 11.51 -4.99
C ASP A 120 -13.03 10.22 -4.69
N TRP A 121 -12.91 9.75 -3.46
CA TRP A 121 -13.55 8.52 -3.00
C TRP A 121 -15.01 8.75 -2.57
N CYS A 122 -15.47 10.00 -2.58
CA CYS A 122 -16.82 10.37 -2.18
C CYS A 122 -17.77 10.55 -3.36
N ALA A 123 -17.21 10.59 -4.57
CA ALA A 123 -18.01 10.76 -5.79
C ALA A 123 -18.90 9.55 -6.11
#